data_b560f6dbb74042f9494e460d5c893d0a
#
_entry.id   b560f6dbb74042f9494e460d5c893d0a
#
_cell.length_a   1.000
_cell.length_b   1.000
_cell.length_c   1.000
_cell.angle_alpha   90.00
_cell.angle_beta   90.00
_cell.angle_gamma   90.00
#
_symmetry.space_group_name_H-M   'P 1'
#
loop_
_entity.id
_entity.type
_entity.pdbx_description
1 polymer ?
#
loop_
_entity_poly.entity_id
_entity_poly.type
_entity_poly.pdbx_seq_one_letter_code
_entity_poly.pdbx_strand_id
1 'polypeptide(L)'
;MAKPISVFEKYAHEYDLMTNAIAREKPHALEIRALIDRFHPTSVLDAGCATGLTSYLLANAGIPAVGIDRSKPMLEMAKQKYSNTGLPLEFSLAHFEKLPATFTDRFDLIVCLANSISGVGSSANLQKSLASFMRCLKPGGVLVLQLLNFAAIKEGEIFPIRATRSGDILYHRFTERTGLVQQIHVIRTDLSQTQPSYEIFRHSYGNFTRTQLLAALKRVGFVKPLAFGKLDLSEKFRARSRDLVLIASRPAR
;
A
#
# COMPACT_ATOMS: atom_id res chain seq x y z
N MET A 1 -7.11 11.53 -25.43
CA MET A 1 -8.20 10.93 -24.65
C MET A 1 -7.91 11.09 -23.16
N ALA A 2 -8.90 11.52 -22.36
CA ALA A 2 -8.74 11.62 -20.92
C ALA A 2 -8.49 10.22 -20.33
N LYS A 3 -7.59 10.13 -19.35
CA LYS A 3 -7.29 8.87 -18.66
C LYS A 3 -8.56 8.40 -17.94
N PRO A 4 -8.99 7.14 -18.06
CA PRO A 4 -10.19 6.66 -17.39
C PRO A 4 -10.05 6.86 -15.87
N ILE A 5 -11.12 7.36 -15.25
CA ILE A 5 -11.17 7.57 -13.79
C ILE A 5 -11.03 6.21 -13.12
N SER A 6 -10.16 6.13 -12.15
CA SER A 6 -9.92 4.89 -11.42
C SER A 6 -11.08 4.61 -10.45
N VAL A 7 -11.36 3.33 -10.15
CA VAL A 7 -12.35 2.96 -9.13
C VAL A 7 -12.01 3.60 -7.77
N PHE A 8 -10.74 3.75 -7.45
CA PHE A 8 -10.25 4.37 -6.22
C PHE A 8 -10.52 5.88 -6.14
N GLU A 9 -10.71 6.53 -7.28
CA GLU A 9 -11.12 7.94 -7.34
C GLU A 9 -12.65 8.08 -7.40
N LYS A 10 -13.31 7.28 -8.25
CA LYS A 10 -14.76 7.33 -8.44
C LYS A 10 -15.52 6.90 -7.19
N TYR A 11 -15.04 5.84 -6.52
CA TYR A 11 -15.67 5.22 -5.36
C TYR A 11 -14.79 5.26 -4.10
N ALA A 12 -14.11 6.38 -3.86
CA ALA A 12 -13.29 6.55 -2.67
C ALA A 12 -14.09 6.40 -1.37
N HIS A 13 -15.36 6.84 -1.37
CA HIS A 13 -16.28 6.70 -0.23
C HIS A 13 -16.70 5.25 0.05
N GLU A 14 -16.59 4.35 -0.93
CA GLU A 14 -16.85 2.91 -0.78
C GLU A 14 -15.55 2.08 -0.61
N TYR A 15 -14.37 2.73 -0.56
CA TYR A 15 -13.09 2.03 -0.50
C TYR A 15 -12.98 1.08 0.68
N ASP A 16 -13.47 1.46 1.83
CA ASP A 16 -13.42 0.63 3.04
C ASP A 16 -14.32 -0.60 2.93
N LEU A 17 -15.49 -0.45 2.30
CA LEU A 17 -16.35 -1.57 1.94
C LEU A 17 -15.61 -2.49 0.95
N MET A 18 -15.12 -1.93 -0.15
CA MET A 18 -14.38 -2.67 -1.19
C MET A 18 -13.21 -3.47 -0.62
N THR A 19 -12.51 -2.94 0.38
CA THR A 19 -11.35 -3.58 1.00
C THR A 19 -11.69 -4.37 2.25
N ASN A 20 -12.95 -4.31 2.73
CA ASN A 20 -13.40 -4.87 4.00
C ASN A 20 -12.57 -4.35 5.19
N ALA A 21 -12.42 -3.03 5.27
CA ALA A 21 -11.56 -2.39 6.25
C ALA A 21 -11.95 -2.75 7.69
N ILE A 22 -13.26 -2.82 7.98
CA ILE A 22 -13.78 -3.17 9.33
C ILE A 22 -13.27 -4.54 9.78
N ALA A 23 -13.41 -5.57 8.95
CA ALA A 23 -12.95 -6.92 9.31
C ALA A 23 -11.41 -7.03 9.33
N ARG A 24 -10.71 -6.15 8.60
CA ARG A 24 -9.24 -6.12 8.56
C ARG A 24 -8.62 -5.33 9.71
N GLU A 25 -9.35 -4.43 10.35
CA GLU A 25 -8.78 -3.50 11.34
C GLU A 25 -8.03 -4.24 12.45
N LYS A 26 -8.67 -5.19 13.11
CA LYS A 26 -8.03 -5.96 14.21
C LYS A 26 -6.80 -6.75 13.76
N PRO A 27 -6.86 -7.61 12.72
CA PRO A 27 -5.67 -8.30 12.22
C PRO A 27 -4.57 -7.33 11.80
N HIS A 28 -4.91 -6.25 11.11
CA HIS A 28 -3.94 -5.27 10.66
C HIS A 28 -3.29 -4.50 11.82
N ALA A 29 -4.06 -4.22 12.89
CA ALA A 29 -3.50 -3.62 14.11
C ALA A 29 -2.42 -4.50 14.74
N LEU A 30 -2.59 -5.83 14.73
CA LEU A 30 -1.56 -6.77 15.21
C LEU A 30 -0.31 -6.75 14.32
N GLU A 31 -0.48 -6.69 12.99
CA GLU A 31 0.64 -6.56 12.04
C GLU A 31 1.41 -5.25 12.26
N ILE A 32 0.69 -4.13 12.42
CA ILE A 32 1.31 -2.82 12.69
C ILE A 32 2.01 -2.83 14.04
N ARG A 33 1.41 -3.45 15.06
CA ARG A 33 2.05 -3.60 16.38
C ARG A 33 3.37 -4.38 16.28
N ALA A 34 3.42 -5.46 15.51
CA ALA A 34 4.65 -6.23 15.28
C ALA A 34 5.76 -5.39 14.63
N LEU A 35 5.42 -4.48 13.69
CA LEU A 35 6.38 -3.54 13.11
C LEU A 35 6.87 -2.52 14.14
N ILE A 36 5.97 -1.97 14.97
CA ILE A 36 6.32 -1.04 16.05
C ILE A 36 7.27 -1.71 17.04
N ASP A 37 6.93 -2.90 17.52
CA ASP A 37 7.73 -3.65 18.48
C ASP A 37 9.10 -4.07 17.94
N ARG A 38 9.20 -4.26 16.61
CA ARG A 38 10.44 -4.64 15.93
C ARG A 38 11.38 -3.48 15.67
N PHE A 39 10.84 -2.29 15.34
CA PHE A 39 11.65 -1.16 14.87
C PHE A 39 11.63 0.03 15.81
N HIS A 40 10.75 0.05 16.82
CA HIS A 40 10.61 1.14 17.81
C HIS A 40 10.62 2.54 17.18
N PRO A 41 9.82 2.81 16.12
CA PRO A 41 9.86 4.08 15.44
C PRO A 41 9.28 5.20 16.31
N THR A 42 9.83 6.39 16.20
CA THR A 42 9.30 7.62 16.82
C THR A 42 8.62 8.53 15.80
N SER A 43 8.70 8.17 14.51
CA SER A 43 8.05 8.88 13.40
C SER A 43 7.88 7.96 12.21
N VAL A 44 6.69 7.94 11.60
CA VAL A 44 6.37 7.03 10.49
C VAL A 44 5.77 7.78 9.31
N LEU A 45 6.18 7.39 8.10
CA LEU A 45 5.51 7.74 6.84
C LEU A 45 4.74 6.52 6.32
N ASP A 46 3.42 6.65 6.17
CA ASP A 46 2.56 5.68 5.49
C ASP A 46 2.39 6.10 4.03
N ALA A 47 3.14 5.47 3.14
CA ALA A 47 3.18 5.80 1.72
C ALA A 47 2.12 4.99 0.94
N GLY A 48 1.10 5.68 0.45
CA GLY A 48 -0.09 5.09 -0.17
C GLY A 48 -1.15 4.76 0.87
N CYS A 49 -1.43 5.70 1.76
CA CYS A 49 -2.31 5.53 2.93
C CYS A 49 -3.79 5.31 2.58
N ALA A 50 -4.21 5.59 1.34
CA ALA A 50 -5.62 5.54 0.92
C ALA A 50 -6.53 6.29 1.90
N THR A 51 -7.53 5.61 2.49
CA THR A 51 -8.47 6.17 3.48
C THR A 51 -7.92 6.22 4.91
N GLY A 52 -6.60 5.99 5.12
CA GLY A 52 -5.87 6.31 6.34
C GLY A 52 -5.84 5.26 7.44
N LEU A 53 -6.32 4.02 7.23
CA LEU A 53 -6.38 3.00 8.29
C LEU A 53 -5.00 2.70 8.90
N THR A 54 -3.97 2.47 8.10
CA THR A 54 -2.61 2.20 8.61
C THR A 54 -2.05 3.39 9.39
N SER A 55 -2.21 4.60 8.84
CA SER A 55 -1.78 5.85 9.47
C SER A 55 -2.48 6.05 10.82
N TYR A 56 -3.79 5.77 10.88
CA TYR A 56 -4.57 5.83 12.12
C TYR A 56 -4.06 4.82 13.16
N LEU A 57 -3.84 3.57 12.77
CA LEU A 57 -3.36 2.53 13.69
C LEU A 57 -1.99 2.87 14.30
N LEU A 58 -1.08 3.46 13.50
CA LEU A 58 0.21 3.96 13.97
C LEU A 58 0.04 5.10 14.98
N ALA A 59 -0.78 6.10 14.64
CA ALA A 59 -1.03 7.26 15.51
C ALA A 59 -1.76 6.86 16.80
N ASN A 60 -2.71 5.91 16.72
CA ASN A 60 -3.43 5.38 17.88
C ASN A 60 -2.53 4.55 18.81
N ALA A 61 -1.42 4.01 18.29
CA ALA A 61 -0.36 3.39 19.09
C ALA A 61 0.62 4.41 19.69
N GLY A 62 0.35 5.72 19.55
CA GLY A 62 1.17 6.80 20.09
C GLY A 62 2.35 7.23 19.20
N ILE A 63 2.43 6.73 17.96
CA ILE A 63 3.52 7.05 17.04
C ILE A 63 3.08 8.15 16.08
N PRO A 64 3.73 9.34 16.04
CA PRO A 64 3.48 10.37 15.05
C PRO A 64 3.54 9.81 13.62
N ALA A 65 2.44 9.95 12.87
CA ALA A 65 2.29 9.38 11.55
C ALA A 65 1.91 10.43 10.51
N VAL A 66 2.52 10.33 9.33
CA VAL A 66 2.13 11.10 8.15
C VAL A 66 1.64 10.11 7.09
N GLY A 67 0.37 10.20 6.70
CA GLY A 67 -0.19 9.46 5.58
C GLY A 67 -0.07 10.26 4.29
N ILE A 68 0.46 9.66 3.24
CA ILE A 68 0.47 10.27 1.91
C ILE A 68 -0.25 9.38 0.90
N ASP A 69 -0.98 10.01 -0.01
CA ASP A 69 -1.56 9.36 -1.18
C ASP A 69 -1.56 10.34 -2.37
N ARG A 70 -1.60 9.81 -3.59
CA ARG A 70 -1.73 10.59 -4.82
C ARG A 70 -3.18 10.95 -5.14
N SER A 71 -4.14 10.28 -4.52
CA SER A 71 -5.57 10.45 -4.73
C SER A 71 -6.14 11.45 -3.72
N LYS A 72 -6.57 12.62 -4.22
CA LYS A 72 -7.22 13.63 -3.39
C LYS A 72 -8.52 13.10 -2.74
N PRO A 73 -9.43 12.38 -3.46
CA PRO A 73 -10.62 11.80 -2.84
C PRO A 73 -10.31 10.83 -1.69
N MET A 74 -9.26 10.01 -1.79
CA MET A 74 -8.84 9.13 -0.70
C MET A 74 -8.43 9.91 0.53
N LEU A 75 -7.64 10.98 0.36
CA LEU A 75 -7.19 11.82 1.47
C LEU A 75 -8.33 12.61 2.10
N GLU A 76 -9.33 13.02 1.31
CA GLU A 76 -10.54 13.65 1.83
C GLU A 76 -11.29 12.68 2.76
N MET A 77 -11.44 11.42 2.36
CA MET A 77 -12.03 10.37 3.21
C MET A 77 -11.18 10.11 4.47
N ALA A 78 -9.85 10.05 4.34
CA ALA A 78 -8.95 9.87 5.49
C ALA A 78 -9.08 11.02 6.49
N LYS A 79 -9.06 12.26 6.02
CA LYS A 79 -9.25 13.46 6.84
C LYS A 79 -10.62 13.47 7.51
N GLN A 80 -11.69 13.19 6.77
CA GLN A 80 -13.05 13.14 7.32
C GLN A 80 -13.16 12.14 8.49
N LYS A 81 -12.49 10.99 8.39
CA LYS A 81 -12.53 9.95 9.44
C LYS A 81 -11.71 10.30 10.68
N TYR A 82 -10.54 10.90 10.49
CA TYR A 82 -9.51 10.91 11.53
C TYR A 82 -9.06 12.31 11.98
N SER A 83 -9.50 13.42 11.34
CA SER A 83 -9.06 14.78 11.73
C SER A 83 -9.46 15.19 13.16
N ASN A 84 -10.56 14.65 13.69
CA ASN A 84 -11.07 15.02 15.00
C ASN A 84 -10.68 14.02 16.11
N THR A 85 -9.71 13.15 15.86
CA THR A 85 -9.29 12.14 16.85
C THR A 85 -8.32 12.67 17.91
N GLY A 86 -7.73 13.84 17.69
CA GLY A 86 -6.67 14.39 18.56
C GLY A 86 -5.34 13.64 18.49
N LEU A 87 -5.22 12.65 17.58
CA LEU A 87 -4.02 11.85 17.42
C LEU A 87 -2.92 12.62 16.63
N PRO A 88 -1.63 12.29 16.83
CA PRO A 88 -0.52 12.89 16.09
C PRO A 88 -0.48 12.35 14.64
N LEU A 89 -1.45 12.74 13.82
CA LEU A 89 -1.72 12.23 12.50
C LEU A 89 -1.93 13.36 11.48
N GLU A 90 -1.17 13.31 10.39
CA GLU A 90 -1.26 14.24 9.27
C GLU A 90 -1.54 13.49 7.97
N PHE A 91 -2.28 14.14 7.02
CA PHE A 91 -2.49 13.61 5.67
C PHE A 91 -2.08 14.63 4.61
N SER A 92 -1.29 14.20 3.63
CA SER A 92 -0.72 15.06 2.59
C SER A 92 -0.80 14.43 1.19
N LEU A 93 -1.15 15.24 0.19
CA LEU A 93 -1.15 14.83 -1.21
C LEU A 93 0.30 14.78 -1.72
N ALA A 94 0.74 13.60 -2.12
CA ALA A 94 2.09 13.43 -2.65
C ALA A 94 2.20 12.23 -3.59
N HIS A 95 3.14 12.31 -4.54
CA HIS A 95 3.58 11.22 -5.39
C HIS A 95 4.89 10.65 -4.85
N PHE A 96 5.07 9.34 -4.88
CA PHE A 96 6.27 8.68 -4.34
C PHE A 96 7.56 9.16 -5.00
N GLU A 97 7.50 9.47 -6.30
CA GLU A 97 8.65 9.91 -7.09
C GLU A 97 9.16 11.29 -6.69
N LYS A 98 8.31 12.08 -6.01
CA LYS A 98 8.63 13.47 -5.64
C LYS A 98 7.98 13.83 -4.30
N LEU A 99 8.55 13.32 -3.21
CA LEU A 99 8.13 13.69 -1.85
C LEU A 99 8.60 15.10 -1.49
N PRO A 100 7.87 15.81 -0.60
CA PRO A 100 8.25 17.14 -0.13
C PRO A 100 9.68 17.18 0.42
N ALA A 101 10.38 18.29 0.21
CA ALA A 101 11.73 18.50 0.77
C ALA A 101 11.72 18.53 2.31
N THR A 102 10.62 18.98 2.91
CA THR A 102 10.39 18.99 4.37
C THR A 102 10.36 17.59 5.01
N PHE A 103 10.32 16.54 4.19
CA PHE A 103 10.37 15.16 4.66
C PHE A 103 11.80 14.59 4.71
N THR A 104 12.81 15.34 4.28
CA THR A 104 14.20 14.89 4.32
C THR A 104 14.62 14.57 5.76
N ASP A 105 15.19 13.35 5.96
CA ASP A 105 15.70 12.86 7.27
C ASP A 105 14.65 12.94 8.40
N ARG A 106 13.37 12.75 8.08
CA ARG A 106 12.26 12.96 9.03
C ARG A 106 11.78 11.66 9.70
N PHE A 107 11.83 10.52 9.00
CA PHE A 107 11.12 9.32 9.45
C PHE A 107 12.08 8.20 9.87
N ASP A 108 11.75 7.51 10.97
CA ASP A 108 12.45 6.30 11.41
C ASP A 108 11.98 5.08 10.62
N LEU A 109 10.70 5.09 10.20
CA LEU A 109 10.07 4.03 9.46
C LEU A 109 9.25 4.60 8.30
N ILE A 110 9.39 4.00 7.13
CA ILE A 110 8.45 4.18 6.01
C ILE A 110 7.79 2.85 5.74
N VAL A 111 6.44 2.82 5.74
CA VAL A 111 5.65 1.69 5.30
C VAL A 111 4.99 2.01 3.97
N CYS A 112 5.06 1.07 3.00
CA CYS A 112 4.36 1.16 1.71
C CYS A 112 3.71 -0.21 1.47
N LEU A 113 2.44 -0.30 1.86
CA LEU A 113 1.71 -1.56 2.01
C LEU A 113 0.67 -1.75 0.91
N ALA A 114 0.02 -2.92 0.92
CA ALA A 114 -1.14 -3.26 0.08
C ALA A 114 -0.93 -3.01 -1.43
N ASN A 115 0.22 -3.36 -1.96
CA ASN A 115 0.61 -3.19 -3.37
C ASN A 115 0.84 -1.73 -3.82
N SER A 116 0.86 -0.76 -2.94
CA SER A 116 0.96 0.67 -3.32
C SER A 116 2.18 0.96 -4.20
N ILE A 117 3.33 0.33 -3.92
CA ILE A 117 4.55 0.51 -4.73
C ILE A 117 4.39 -0.01 -6.17
N SER A 118 3.55 -1.04 -6.40
CA SER A 118 3.29 -1.55 -7.75
C SER A 118 2.55 -0.54 -8.64
N GLY A 119 1.85 0.42 -8.01
CA GLY A 119 1.13 1.49 -8.69
C GLY A 119 2.02 2.51 -9.41
N VAL A 120 3.34 2.51 -9.20
CA VAL A 120 4.29 3.39 -9.92
C VAL A 120 4.48 2.99 -11.39
N GLY A 121 4.11 1.75 -11.76
CA GLY A 121 3.94 1.27 -13.13
C GLY A 121 5.22 0.98 -13.90
N SER A 122 6.37 1.59 -13.59
CA SER A 122 7.62 1.40 -14.33
C SER A 122 8.84 1.28 -13.42
N SER A 123 9.90 0.62 -13.91
CA SER A 123 11.17 0.51 -13.19
C SER A 123 11.84 1.87 -12.96
N ALA A 124 11.66 2.83 -13.86
CA ALA A 124 12.19 4.18 -13.70
C ALA A 124 11.49 4.92 -12.54
N ASN A 125 10.16 4.83 -12.46
CA ASN A 125 9.40 5.42 -11.39
C ASN A 125 9.65 4.68 -10.06
N LEU A 126 9.84 3.36 -10.07
CA LEU A 126 10.26 2.60 -8.90
C LEU A 126 11.57 3.15 -8.33
N GLN A 127 12.59 3.37 -9.18
CA GLN A 127 13.87 3.93 -8.75
C GLN A 127 13.71 5.33 -8.14
N LYS A 128 12.94 6.22 -8.78
CA LYS A 128 12.65 7.56 -8.25
C LYS A 128 11.93 7.49 -6.90
N SER A 129 10.95 6.61 -6.77
CA SER A 129 10.19 6.42 -5.52
C SER A 129 11.08 5.93 -4.39
N LEU A 130 11.90 4.90 -4.64
CA LEU A 130 12.84 4.39 -3.65
C LEU A 130 13.91 5.42 -3.26
N ALA A 131 14.40 6.24 -4.20
CA ALA A 131 15.31 7.34 -3.91
C ALA A 131 14.65 8.43 -3.04
N SER A 132 13.38 8.74 -3.30
CA SER A 132 12.57 9.63 -2.45
C SER A 132 12.41 9.07 -1.04
N PHE A 133 12.10 7.79 -0.90
CA PHE A 133 11.98 7.14 0.41
C PHE A 133 13.32 7.12 1.16
N MET A 134 14.43 6.80 0.47
CA MET A 134 15.77 6.87 1.04
C MET A 134 16.08 8.24 1.62
N ARG A 135 15.76 9.32 0.90
CA ARG A 135 15.98 10.70 1.35
C ARG A 135 15.12 11.05 2.58
N CYS A 136 13.89 10.53 2.65
CA CYS A 136 12.95 10.84 3.73
C CYS A 136 13.23 10.06 5.02
N LEU A 137 13.87 8.90 4.94
CA LEU A 137 14.30 8.15 6.10
C LEU A 137 15.45 8.88 6.82
N LYS A 138 15.48 8.83 8.14
CA LYS A 138 16.67 9.17 8.93
C LYS A 138 17.80 8.18 8.63
N PRO A 139 19.08 8.53 8.87
CA PRO A 139 20.17 7.55 8.88
C PRO A 139 19.82 6.36 9.79
N GLY A 140 19.97 5.13 9.30
CA GLY A 140 19.55 3.92 10.02
C GLY A 140 18.06 3.59 9.94
N GLY A 141 17.24 4.49 9.41
CA GLY A 141 15.79 4.28 9.25
C GLY A 141 15.44 3.13 8.31
N VAL A 142 14.23 2.62 8.43
CA VAL A 142 13.78 1.38 7.80
C VAL A 142 12.65 1.63 6.81
N LEU A 143 12.73 0.99 5.65
CA LEU A 143 11.65 0.87 4.66
C LEU A 143 11.03 -0.52 4.75
N VAL A 144 9.70 -0.58 4.83
CA VAL A 144 8.90 -1.80 4.71
C VAL A 144 8.01 -1.69 3.47
N LEU A 145 8.20 -2.58 2.51
CA LEU A 145 7.35 -2.73 1.32
C LEU A 145 6.53 -4.01 1.46
N GLN A 146 5.21 -3.97 1.23
CA GLN A 146 4.37 -5.17 1.18
C GLN A 146 3.51 -5.16 -0.08
N LEU A 147 3.61 -6.25 -0.82
CA LEU A 147 2.84 -6.48 -2.04
C LEU A 147 2.48 -7.96 -2.18
N LEU A 148 1.48 -8.27 -2.99
CA LEU A 148 1.20 -9.65 -3.39
C LEU A 148 2.41 -10.24 -4.10
N ASN A 149 2.70 -11.50 -3.83
CA ASN A 149 3.72 -12.25 -4.56
C ASN A 149 3.19 -12.65 -5.94
N PHE A 150 3.19 -11.71 -6.87
CA PHE A 150 2.68 -11.96 -8.22
C PHE A 150 3.43 -13.07 -8.96
N ALA A 151 4.66 -13.38 -8.56
CA ALA A 151 5.41 -14.50 -9.13
C ALA A 151 4.82 -15.88 -8.78
N ALA A 152 4.01 -15.96 -7.73
CA ALA A 152 3.30 -17.18 -7.36
C ALA A 152 2.01 -17.40 -8.17
N ILE A 153 1.52 -16.40 -8.88
CA ILE A 153 0.33 -16.47 -9.73
C ILE A 153 0.76 -16.94 -11.12
N LYS A 154 0.19 -18.03 -11.61
CA LYS A 154 0.49 -18.55 -12.95
C LYS A 154 -0.05 -17.60 -14.02
N GLU A 155 0.59 -17.59 -15.18
CA GLU A 155 0.14 -16.81 -16.31
C GLU A 155 -1.26 -17.29 -16.77
N GLY A 156 -2.19 -16.36 -17.00
CA GLY A 156 -3.60 -16.62 -17.33
C GLY A 156 -4.45 -17.12 -16.17
N GLU A 157 -3.89 -17.29 -14.97
CA GLU A 157 -4.65 -17.68 -13.78
C GLU A 157 -5.38 -16.47 -13.20
N ILE A 158 -6.70 -16.66 -12.98
CA ILE A 158 -7.51 -15.68 -12.24
C ILE A 158 -7.36 -15.97 -10.75
N PHE A 159 -6.69 -15.07 -10.04
CA PHE A 159 -6.48 -15.19 -8.60
C PHE A 159 -7.46 -14.29 -7.84
N PRO A 160 -8.37 -14.87 -7.00
CA PRO A 160 -9.31 -14.08 -6.24
C PRO A 160 -8.61 -13.28 -5.14
N ILE A 161 -8.88 -11.98 -5.09
CA ILE A 161 -8.37 -11.11 -4.02
C ILE A 161 -9.41 -11.07 -2.90
N ARG A 162 -10.66 -10.67 -3.22
CA ARG A 162 -11.74 -10.51 -2.24
C ARG A 162 -13.09 -10.31 -2.90
N ALA A 163 -14.14 -10.82 -2.24
CA ALA A 163 -15.52 -10.40 -2.45
C ALA A 163 -16.05 -9.75 -1.16
N THR A 164 -16.79 -8.64 -1.30
CA THR A 164 -17.42 -7.91 -0.17
C THR A 164 -18.80 -7.45 -0.54
N ARG A 165 -19.72 -7.41 0.44
CA ARG A 165 -21.07 -6.90 0.27
C ARG A 165 -21.46 -6.03 1.45
N SER A 166 -22.18 -4.93 1.19
CA SER A 166 -22.89 -4.13 2.19
C SER A 166 -24.19 -3.64 1.58
N GLY A 167 -25.33 -4.02 2.15
CA GLY A 167 -26.63 -3.76 1.57
C GLY A 167 -26.69 -4.31 0.13
N ASP A 168 -27.01 -3.41 -0.79
CA ASP A 168 -27.17 -3.72 -2.23
C ASP A 168 -25.88 -3.55 -3.03
N ILE A 169 -24.80 -3.12 -2.43
CA ILE A 169 -23.50 -2.96 -3.10
C ILE A 169 -22.63 -4.19 -2.91
N LEU A 170 -22.15 -4.74 -4.00
CA LEU A 170 -21.27 -5.90 -4.06
C LEU A 170 -20.00 -5.56 -4.81
N TYR A 171 -18.86 -5.89 -4.23
CA TYR A 171 -17.55 -5.80 -4.87
C TYR A 171 -16.92 -7.18 -5.06
N HIS A 172 -16.50 -7.47 -6.28
CA HIS A 172 -15.63 -8.60 -6.60
C HIS A 172 -14.28 -8.06 -7.05
N ARG A 173 -13.20 -8.53 -6.42
CA ARG A 173 -11.83 -8.17 -6.77
C ARG A 173 -11.03 -9.42 -7.06
N PHE A 174 -10.40 -9.45 -8.21
CA PHE A 174 -9.49 -10.52 -8.61
C PHE A 174 -8.33 -9.93 -9.40
N THR A 175 -7.30 -10.73 -9.56
CA THR A 175 -6.14 -10.35 -10.34
C THR A 175 -5.79 -11.42 -11.35
N GLU A 176 -5.25 -10.98 -12.47
CA GLU A 176 -4.80 -11.83 -13.57
C GLU A 176 -3.39 -11.40 -13.96
N ARG A 177 -2.54 -12.37 -14.20
CA ARG A 177 -1.19 -12.12 -14.69
C ARG A 177 -1.14 -12.34 -16.20
N THR A 178 -0.68 -11.32 -16.93
CA THR A 178 -0.44 -11.40 -18.39
C THR A 178 0.99 -10.91 -18.65
N GLY A 179 1.92 -11.82 -18.83
CA GLY A 179 3.34 -11.52 -19.02
C GLY A 179 3.94 -10.76 -17.82
N LEU A 180 4.44 -9.54 -18.08
CA LEU A 180 5.04 -8.66 -17.06
C LEU A 180 4.04 -7.68 -16.43
N VAL A 181 2.77 -7.79 -16.77
CA VAL A 181 1.70 -6.91 -16.26
C VAL A 181 0.81 -7.71 -15.34
N GLN A 182 0.52 -7.13 -14.19
CA GLN A 182 -0.51 -7.60 -13.28
C GLN A 182 -1.74 -6.73 -13.48
N GLN A 183 -2.85 -7.32 -13.88
CA GLN A 183 -4.13 -6.63 -13.96
C GLN A 183 -4.97 -6.93 -12.73
N ILE A 184 -5.42 -5.89 -12.05
CA ILE A 184 -6.42 -6.00 -10.99
C ILE A 184 -7.75 -5.58 -11.56
N HIS A 185 -8.72 -6.45 -11.45
CA HIS A 185 -10.10 -6.24 -11.87
C HIS A 185 -10.93 -5.96 -10.62
N VAL A 186 -11.77 -4.94 -10.70
CA VAL A 186 -12.77 -4.63 -9.68
C VAL A 186 -14.12 -4.56 -10.36
N ILE A 187 -15.03 -5.43 -9.97
CA ILE A 187 -16.43 -5.38 -10.42
C ILE A 187 -17.24 -4.81 -9.25
N ARG A 188 -17.90 -3.69 -9.47
CA ARG A 188 -18.91 -3.14 -8.58
C ARG A 188 -20.28 -3.50 -9.14
N THR A 189 -21.12 -4.15 -8.36
CA THR A 189 -22.51 -4.45 -8.70
C THR A 189 -23.42 -3.71 -7.74
N ASP A 190 -24.44 -3.07 -8.28
CA ASP A 190 -25.48 -2.38 -7.54
C ASP A 190 -26.82 -3.11 -7.77
N LEU A 191 -27.36 -3.65 -6.67
CA LEU A 191 -28.59 -4.45 -6.63
C LEU A 191 -29.81 -3.62 -6.17
N SER A 192 -29.65 -2.31 -5.95
CA SER A 192 -30.70 -1.43 -5.42
C SER A 192 -31.88 -1.22 -6.39
N GLN A 193 -31.68 -1.52 -7.68
CA GLN A 193 -32.69 -1.39 -8.72
C GLN A 193 -33.26 -2.76 -9.11
N THR A 194 -34.46 -2.76 -9.69
CA THR A 194 -35.13 -3.98 -10.24
C THR A 194 -34.22 -4.73 -11.24
N GLN A 195 -33.46 -3.98 -12.03
CA GLN A 195 -32.41 -4.52 -12.88
C GLN A 195 -31.04 -4.14 -12.27
N PRO A 196 -30.25 -5.10 -11.80
CA PRO A 196 -28.90 -4.83 -11.30
C PRO A 196 -28.03 -4.15 -12.34
N SER A 197 -27.25 -3.17 -11.91
CA SER A 197 -26.21 -2.57 -12.73
C SER A 197 -24.82 -3.00 -12.27
N TYR A 198 -23.84 -3.00 -13.17
CA TYR A 198 -22.47 -3.29 -12.81
C TYR A 198 -21.48 -2.43 -13.59
N GLU A 199 -20.35 -2.18 -12.94
CA GLU A 199 -19.21 -1.49 -13.55
C GLU A 199 -17.94 -2.34 -13.37
N ILE A 200 -17.13 -2.39 -14.42
CA ILE A 200 -15.85 -3.14 -14.41
C ILE A 200 -14.70 -2.15 -14.54
N PHE A 201 -13.81 -2.14 -13.55
CA PHE A 201 -12.58 -1.37 -13.56
C PHE A 201 -11.39 -2.29 -13.71
N ARG A 202 -10.42 -1.87 -14.54
CA ARG A 202 -9.16 -2.58 -14.76
C ARG A 202 -8.01 -1.66 -14.45
N HIS A 203 -7.10 -2.15 -13.62
CA HIS A 203 -5.90 -1.41 -13.22
C HIS A 203 -4.67 -2.26 -13.53
N SER A 204 -3.77 -1.71 -14.34
CA SER A 204 -2.48 -2.33 -14.60
C SER A 204 -1.47 -1.89 -13.54
N TYR A 205 -0.81 -2.84 -12.94
CA TYR A 205 0.26 -2.64 -11.96
C TYR A 205 1.59 -3.17 -12.49
N GLY A 206 2.68 -2.56 -12.06
CA GLY A 206 4.01 -3.11 -12.29
C GLY A 206 4.15 -4.45 -11.57
N ASN A 207 4.40 -5.50 -12.32
CA ASN A 207 4.70 -6.82 -11.75
C ASN A 207 6.19 -6.86 -11.33
N PHE A 208 6.50 -6.23 -10.18
CA PHE A 208 7.85 -6.22 -9.65
C PHE A 208 8.12 -7.51 -8.88
N THR A 209 9.01 -8.34 -9.42
CA THR A 209 9.47 -9.54 -8.73
C THR A 209 10.39 -9.20 -7.54
N ARG A 210 10.53 -10.14 -6.61
CA ARG A 210 11.49 -10.02 -5.50
C ARG A 210 12.89 -9.63 -5.99
N THR A 211 13.38 -10.27 -7.05
CA THR A 211 14.72 -9.99 -7.61
C THR A 211 14.84 -8.56 -8.13
N GLN A 212 13.83 -8.07 -8.85
CA GLN A 212 13.80 -6.70 -9.36
C GLN A 212 13.75 -5.67 -8.23
N LEU A 213 12.94 -5.91 -7.19
CA LEU A 213 12.84 -5.01 -6.04
C LEU A 213 14.15 -4.97 -5.24
N LEU A 214 14.79 -6.13 -5.00
CA LEU A 214 16.08 -6.19 -4.32
C LEU A 214 17.18 -5.47 -5.12
N ALA A 215 17.21 -5.65 -6.45
CA ALA A 215 18.14 -4.93 -7.31
C ALA A 215 17.90 -3.41 -7.29
N ALA A 216 16.63 -3.00 -7.28
CA ALA A 216 16.24 -1.59 -7.20
C ALA A 216 16.63 -0.96 -5.85
N LEU A 217 16.38 -1.64 -4.75
CA LEU A 217 16.79 -1.22 -3.40
C LEU A 217 18.32 -1.06 -3.31
N LYS A 218 19.06 -2.06 -3.79
CA LYS A 218 20.54 -2.01 -3.81
C LYS A 218 21.05 -0.83 -4.65
N ARG A 219 20.47 -0.59 -5.83
CA ARG A 219 20.88 0.52 -6.73
C ARG A 219 20.70 1.89 -6.07
N VAL A 220 19.66 2.07 -5.25
CA VAL A 220 19.41 3.31 -4.50
C VAL A 220 20.33 3.43 -3.28
N GLY A 221 20.95 2.34 -2.82
CA GLY A 221 21.86 2.34 -1.67
C GLY A 221 21.24 1.81 -0.37
N PHE A 222 20.06 1.20 -0.42
CA PHE A 222 19.53 0.48 0.72
C PHE A 222 20.39 -0.72 1.08
N VAL A 223 20.52 -0.97 2.39
CA VAL A 223 21.34 -2.07 2.94
C VAL A 223 20.49 -3.07 3.72
N LYS A 224 21.05 -4.24 4.00
CA LYS A 224 20.47 -5.32 4.82
C LYS A 224 19.05 -5.72 4.38
N PRO A 225 18.78 -5.97 3.09
CA PRO A 225 17.45 -6.35 2.65
C PRO A 225 17.07 -7.74 3.20
N LEU A 226 15.89 -7.83 3.80
CA LEU A 226 15.27 -9.07 4.29
C LEU A 226 13.93 -9.28 3.60
N ALA A 227 13.50 -10.54 3.44
CA ALA A 227 12.23 -10.88 2.82
C ALA A 227 11.41 -11.82 3.71
N PHE A 228 10.13 -11.48 3.90
CA PHE A 228 9.15 -12.22 4.70
C PHE A 228 7.90 -12.52 3.86
N GLY A 229 7.15 -13.53 4.28
CA GLY A 229 5.88 -13.94 3.68
C GLY A 229 4.66 -13.34 4.35
N LYS A 230 4.84 -12.70 5.52
CA LYS A 230 3.80 -12.03 6.30
C LYS A 230 4.27 -10.68 6.81
N LEU A 231 3.34 -9.74 6.98
CA LEU A 231 3.64 -8.38 7.42
C LEU A 231 4.04 -8.33 8.90
N ASP A 232 3.57 -9.27 9.73
CA ASP A 232 3.97 -9.43 11.12
C ASP A 232 5.39 -10.02 11.29
N LEU A 233 6.09 -10.29 10.18
CA LEU A 233 7.45 -10.82 10.10
C LEU A 233 7.62 -12.23 10.71
N SER A 234 6.54 -12.94 11.01
CA SER A 234 6.56 -14.28 11.61
C SER A 234 7.05 -15.38 10.65
N GLU A 235 6.94 -15.17 9.35
CA GLU A 235 7.33 -16.15 8.34
C GLU A 235 8.34 -15.58 7.34
N LYS A 236 9.44 -16.29 7.10
CA LYS A 236 10.36 -15.98 6.01
C LYS A 236 9.68 -16.17 4.65
N PHE A 237 10.04 -15.33 3.69
CA PHE A 237 9.52 -15.44 2.32
C PHE A 237 9.90 -16.78 1.68
N ARG A 238 8.91 -17.41 1.06
CA ARG A 238 9.05 -18.61 0.21
C ARG A 238 8.41 -18.33 -1.16
N ALA A 239 8.77 -19.10 -2.18
CA ALA A 239 8.22 -18.92 -3.53
C ALA A 239 6.69 -18.98 -3.58
N ARG A 240 6.06 -19.74 -2.68
CA ARG A 240 4.59 -19.89 -2.55
C ARG A 240 3.95 -18.95 -1.52
N SER A 241 4.72 -18.06 -0.87
CA SER A 241 4.14 -17.07 0.03
C SER A 241 3.14 -16.22 -0.74
N ARG A 242 1.99 -15.92 -0.12
CA ARG A 242 0.96 -15.06 -0.71
C ARG A 242 1.48 -13.63 -0.90
N ASP A 243 2.15 -13.13 0.13
CA ASP A 243 2.71 -11.78 0.15
C ASP A 243 4.24 -11.84 0.04
N LEU A 244 4.79 -10.77 -0.49
CA LEU A 244 6.19 -10.42 -0.42
C LEU A 244 6.33 -9.17 0.46
N VAL A 245 6.94 -9.33 1.61
CA VAL A 245 7.31 -8.23 2.50
C VAL A 245 8.82 -8.04 2.42
N LEU A 246 9.26 -6.87 1.99
CA LEU A 246 10.68 -6.50 1.94
C LEU A 246 10.97 -5.45 2.98
N ILE A 247 12.03 -5.66 3.73
CA ILE A 247 12.57 -4.71 4.69
C ILE A 247 13.97 -4.35 4.24
N ALA A 248 14.30 -3.07 4.24
CA ALA A 248 15.64 -2.60 3.96
C ALA A 248 15.94 -1.33 4.75
N SER A 249 17.18 -1.09 5.09
CA SER A 249 17.57 0.07 5.89
C SER A 249 18.32 1.10 5.06
N ARG A 250 18.10 2.38 5.36
CA ARG A 250 19.06 3.41 4.97
C ARG A 250 20.35 3.20 5.76
N PRO A 251 21.55 3.33 5.17
CA PRO A 251 22.81 3.31 5.92
C PRO A 251 22.79 4.28 7.09
N ALA A 252 23.38 3.89 8.21
CA ALA A 252 23.49 4.77 9.40
C ALA A 252 24.46 5.94 9.17
N ARG A 253 25.41 5.74 8.30
CA ARG A 253 26.35 6.75 7.72
C ARG A 253 27.08 6.16 6.53
#